data_f3c98fd5fcea950b5fd124b972000c44
#
_entry.id   f3c98fd5fcea950b5fd124b972000c44
#
_cell.length_a   1.000
_cell.length_b   1.000
_cell.length_c   1.000
_cell.angle_alpha   90.00
_cell.angle_beta   90.00
_cell.angle_gamma   90.00
#
_symmetry.space_group_name_H-M   'P 1'
#
loop_
_entity.id
_entity.type
_entity.pdbx_description
1 polymer ?
#
loop_
_entity_poly.entity_id
_entity_poly.type
_entity_poly.pdbx_seq_one_letter_code
_entity_poly.pdbx_strand_id
1 'polypeptide(L)'
;MFKKSLKFRKIYISDEKTATVKLADDFSTRLLGLMFKREIDCPLMFEIPQRFNSPRRSAIHTCFMLVEIIAAFIDENNEVFEIAELKPWQYHKPKKSARYIIEFKEEDYFKCKLEIGNRIKIKNIHDDE
;
A
#
# COMPACT_ATOMS: atom_id res chain seq x y z
N MET A 1 -11.05 3.54 -28.05
CA MET A 1 -10.10 2.83 -27.24
C MET A 1 -10.47 2.90 -25.77
N PHE A 2 -10.47 1.80 -25.14
CA PHE A 2 -10.82 1.75 -23.77
C PHE A 2 -9.60 2.07 -22.93
N LYS A 3 -9.63 3.18 -22.27
CA LYS A 3 -8.54 3.58 -21.44
C LYS A 3 -8.84 3.20 -20.00
N LYS A 4 -8.01 2.34 -19.46
CA LYS A 4 -8.15 1.97 -18.08
C LYS A 4 -7.79 3.16 -17.21
N SER A 5 -8.74 3.66 -16.47
CA SER A 5 -8.45 4.80 -15.61
C SER A 5 -7.60 4.34 -14.44
N LEU A 6 -6.50 5.04 -14.24
CA LEU A 6 -5.67 4.82 -13.09
C LEU A 6 -6.38 5.44 -11.89
N LYS A 7 -6.53 4.66 -10.84
CA LYS A 7 -7.18 5.15 -9.64
C LYS A 7 -6.14 5.59 -8.64
N PHE A 8 -6.24 6.83 -8.24
CA PHE A 8 -5.35 7.39 -7.25
C PHE A 8 -6.15 7.77 -6.01
N ARG A 9 -5.50 7.72 -4.88
CA ARG A 9 -6.07 8.09 -3.59
C ARG A 9 -5.11 9.02 -2.88
N LYS A 10 -5.66 9.91 -2.09
CA LYS A 10 -4.86 10.77 -1.22
C LYS A 10 -4.99 10.24 0.21
N ILE A 11 -3.88 10.20 0.89
CA ILE A 11 -3.82 9.72 2.27
C ILE A 11 -3.49 10.89 3.18
N TYR A 12 -4.26 11.02 4.25
CA TYR A 12 -4.12 12.10 5.21
C TYR A 12 -3.89 11.55 6.60
N ILE A 13 -3.04 12.22 7.34
CA ILE A 13 -2.87 12.01 8.79
C ILE A 13 -3.16 13.34 9.44
N SER A 14 -4.16 13.37 10.36
CA SER A 14 -4.55 14.59 11.05
C SER A 14 -4.86 15.74 10.10
N ASP A 15 -5.61 15.44 9.04
CA ASP A 15 -6.02 16.37 7.99
C ASP A 15 -4.89 16.94 7.14
N GLU A 16 -3.66 16.47 7.34
CA GLU A 16 -2.53 16.86 6.52
C GLU A 16 -2.24 15.79 5.48
N LYS A 17 -2.18 16.18 4.21
CA LYS A 17 -1.90 15.24 3.14
C LYS A 17 -0.51 14.63 3.30
N THR A 18 -0.46 13.32 3.36
CA THR A 18 0.77 12.58 3.56
C THR A 18 1.34 12.03 2.26
N ALA A 19 0.46 11.49 1.42
CA ALA A 19 0.91 10.82 0.20
C ALA A 19 -0.22 10.70 -0.80
N THR A 20 0.15 10.56 -2.06
CA THR A 20 -0.76 10.13 -3.12
C THR A 20 -0.37 8.71 -3.48
N VAL A 21 -1.32 7.81 -3.48
CA VAL A 21 -1.07 6.40 -3.78
C VAL A 21 -1.89 5.97 -4.98
N LYS A 22 -1.39 4.97 -5.69
CA LYS A 22 -2.10 4.36 -6.80
C LYS A 22 -2.80 3.12 -6.29
N LEU A 23 -4.10 3.00 -6.55
CA LEU A 23 -4.87 1.86 -6.10
C LEU A 23 -4.69 0.68 -7.05
N ALA A 24 -4.26 -0.46 -6.52
CA ALA A 24 -4.14 -1.70 -7.27
C ALA A 24 -5.43 -2.49 -7.09
N ASP A 25 -6.43 -2.21 -7.92
CA ASP A 25 -7.76 -2.77 -7.73
C ASP A 25 -8.14 -3.89 -8.69
N ASP A 26 -7.35 -4.15 -9.72
CA ASP A 26 -7.61 -5.30 -10.59
C ASP A 26 -6.65 -6.44 -10.28
N PHE A 27 -6.99 -7.62 -10.78
CA PHE A 27 -6.23 -8.82 -10.48
C PHE A 27 -4.78 -8.74 -10.96
N SER A 28 -4.58 -8.29 -12.19
CA SER A 28 -3.22 -8.24 -12.75
C SER A 28 -2.35 -7.23 -12.02
N THR A 29 -2.90 -6.08 -11.66
CA THR A 29 -2.15 -5.07 -10.92
C THR A 29 -1.75 -5.58 -9.54
N ARG A 30 -2.67 -6.28 -8.85
CA ARG A 30 -2.36 -6.86 -7.54
C ARG A 30 -1.33 -7.97 -7.64
N LEU A 31 -1.43 -8.80 -8.68
CA LEU A 31 -0.51 -9.92 -8.85
C LEU A 31 0.89 -9.45 -9.17
N LEU A 32 1.01 -8.52 -10.12
CA LEU A 32 2.31 -8.03 -10.54
C LEU A 32 2.90 -7.00 -9.57
N GLY A 33 2.02 -6.13 -9.04
CA GLY A 33 2.46 -5.13 -8.07
C GLY A 33 3.69 -4.38 -8.55
N LEU A 34 4.76 -4.48 -7.78
CA LEU A 34 6.03 -3.83 -8.09
C LEU A 34 7.06 -4.78 -8.67
N MET A 35 6.64 -6.00 -9.07
CA MET A 35 7.55 -6.98 -9.65
C MET A 35 8.21 -6.44 -10.91
N PHE A 36 9.50 -6.73 -11.06
CA PHE A 36 10.32 -6.34 -12.22
C PHE A 36 10.49 -4.82 -12.41
N LYS A 37 10.01 -4.01 -11.49
CA LYS A 37 10.19 -2.58 -11.61
C LYS A 37 11.47 -2.14 -10.93
N ARG A 38 12.24 -1.31 -11.61
CA ARG A 38 13.46 -0.72 -11.06
C ARG A 38 13.18 0.61 -10.40
N GLU A 39 12.09 1.27 -10.82
CA GLU A 39 11.67 2.53 -10.25
C GLU A 39 10.21 2.46 -9.86
N ILE A 40 9.88 3.06 -8.74
CA ILE A 40 8.53 3.12 -8.23
C ILE A 40 8.11 4.58 -8.28
N ASP A 41 7.20 4.91 -9.18
CA ASP A 41 6.78 6.29 -9.39
C ASP A 41 5.94 6.84 -8.25
N CYS A 42 5.11 5.99 -7.66
CA CYS A 42 4.32 6.39 -6.50
C CYS A 42 4.00 5.16 -5.66
N PRO A 43 3.65 5.35 -4.39
CA PRO A 43 3.25 4.22 -3.56
C PRO A 43 2.04 3.50 -4.13
N LEU A 44 1.97 2.20 -3.90
CA LEU A 44 0.92 1.34 -4.40
C LEU A 44 0.07 0.86 -3.21
N MET A 45 -1.25 1.06 -3.28
CA MET A 45 -2.16 0.63 -2.23
C MET A 45 -3.00 -0.54 -2.69
N PHE A 46 -3.06 -1.58 -1.85
CA PHE A 46 -3.89 -2.75 -2.06
C PHE A 46 -5.01 -2.76 -1.04
N GLU A 47 -6.23 -3.00 -1.50
CA GLU A 47 -7.36 -3.19 -0.60
C GLU A 47 -7.64 -4.68 -0.49
N ILE A 48 -7.65 -5.19 0.74
CA ILE A 48 -7.87 -6.61 0.99
C ILE A 48 -9.35 -6.82 1.29
N PRO A 49 -10.04 -7.69 0.54
CA PRO A 49 -11.45 -7.96 0.81
C PRO A 49 -11.67 -8.44 2.24
N GLN A 50 -12.57 -7.81 2.95
CA GLN A 50 -12.76 -8.06 4.39
C GLN A 50 -13.42 -9.42 4.67
N ARG A 51 -14.02 -10.04 3.69
CA ARG A 51 -14.55 -11.41 3.84
C ARG A 51 -13.44 -12.44 4.06
N PHE A 52 -12.19 -12.07 3.77
CA PHE A 52 -11.03 -12.94 3.98
C PHE A 52 -10.26 -12.46 5.21
N ASN A 53 -10.89 -12.47 6.35
CA ASN A 53 -10.30 -11.97 7.57
C ASN A 53 -9.24 -12.94 8.12
N SER A 54 -8.05 -12.90 7.54
CA SER A 54 -6.94 -13.77 7.92
C SER A 54 -5.62 -13.06 7.64
N PRO A 55 -4.64 -13.13 8.56
CA PRO A 55 -3.31 -12.55 8.31
C PRO A 55 -2.65 -13.09 7.05
N ARG A 56 -2.94 -14.35 6.72
CA ARG A 56 -2.39 -15.01 5.54
C ARG A 56 -2.81 -14.30 4.25
N ARG A 57 -4.02 -13.75 4.21
CA ARG A 57 -4.51 -13.04 3.03
C ARG A 57 -3.88 -11.66 2.90
N SER A 58 -3.24 -11.19 3.96
CA SER A 58 -2.54 -9.93 3.97
C SER A 58 -1.03 -10.11 3.83
N ALA A 59 -0.57 -11.33 3.60
CA ALA A 59 0.84 -11.59 3.42
C ALA A 59 1.31 -11.07 2.06
N ILE A 60 2.54 -10.61 2.02
CA ILE A 60 3.14 -10.14 0.78
C ILE A 60 4.47 -10.83 0.55
N HIS A 61 4.88 -10.89 -0.71
CA HIS A 61 6.20 -11.38 -1.06
C HIS A 61 6.86 -10.38 -2.00
N THR A 62 8.17 -10.39 -2.03
CA THR A 62 8.96 -9.53 -2.87
C THR A 62 9.74 -10.31 -3.93
N CYS A 63 9.23 -11.49 -4.29
CA CYS A 63 9.82 -12.29 -5.35
C CYS A 63 9.83 -11.50 -6.65
N PHE A 64 10.95 -11.54 -7.35
CA PHE A 64 11.15 -10.82 -8.61
C PHE A 64 11.10 -9.30 -8.49
N MET A 65 11.12 -8.75 -7.30
CA MET A 65 11.27 -7.31 -7.14
C MET A 65 12.73 -6.93 -7.31
N LEU A 66 12.96 -5.75 -7.84
CA LEU A 66 14.30 -5.26 -8.14
C LEU A 66 14.77 -4.19 -7.15
N VAL A 67 13.89 -3.79 -6.24
CA VAL A 67 14.18 -2.74 -5.26
C VAL A 67 13.63 -3.14 -3.91
N GLU A 68 14.17 -2.53 -2.86
CA GLU A 68 13.64 -2.69 -1.52
C GLU A 68 12.37 -1.88 -1.39
N ILE A 69 11.44 -2.35 -0.57
CA ILE A 69 10.20 -1.63 -0.29
C ILE A 69 9.95 -1.57 1.21
N ILE A 70 9.08 -0.64 1.58
CA ILE A 70 8.56 -0.57 2.92
C ILE A 70 7.05 -0.73 2.80
N ALA A 71 6.49 -1.69 3.52
CA ALA A 71 5.07 -1.98 3.48
C ALA A 71 4.41 -1.54 4.78
N ALA A 72 3.35 -0.75 4.66
CA ALA A 72 2.54 -0.34 5.81
C ALA A 72 1.23 -1.11 5.77
N PHE A 73 0.89 -1.75 6.89
CA PHE A 73 -0.32 -2.54 7.04
C PHE A 73 -1.33 -1.77 7.88
N ILE A 74 -2.54 -1.64 7.35
CA ILE A 74 -3.59 -0.80 7.93
C ILE A 74 -4.80 -1.66 8.22
N ASP A 75 -5.36 -1.53 9.43
CA ASP A 75 -6.48 -2.37 9.87
C ASP A 75 -7.85 -1.79 9.49
N GLU A 76 -8.91 -2.45 9.97
CA GLU A 76 -10.29 -2.05 9.67
C GLU A 76 -10.68 -0.72 10.29
N ASN A 77 -9.90 -0.22 11.24
CA ASN A 77 -10.11 1.09 11.85
C ASN A 77 -9.27 2.18 11.19
N ASN A 78 -8.66 1.86 10.06
CA ASN A 78 -7.78 2.76 9.32
C ASN A 78 -6.53 3.16 10.12
N GLU A 79 -6.12 2.29 11.02
CA GLU A 79 -4.92 2.53 11.82
C GLU A 79 -3.76 1.69 11.31
N VAL A 80 -2.59 2.31 11.22
CA VAL A 80 -1.35 1.61 10.83
C VAL A 80 -0.93 0.75 12.01
N PHE A 81 -0.93 -0.57 11.83
CA PHE A 81 -0.57 -1.47 12.93
C PHE A 81 0.77 -2.17 12.74
N GLU A 82 1.31 -2.13 11.53
CA GLU A 82 2.59 -2.81 11.29
C GLU A 82 3.29 -2.17 10.09
N ILE A 83 4.62 -2.10 10.17
CA ILE A 83 5.45 -1.59 9.08
C ILE A 83 6.60 -2.56 8.91
N ALA A 84 6.85 -3.01 7.68
CA ALA A 84 7.90 -3.97 7.38
C ALA A 84 8.81 -3.45 6.28
N GLU A 85 10.11 -3.54 6.50
CA GLU A 85 11.11 -3.26 5.47
C GLU A 85 11.45 -4.58 4.79
N LEU A 86 11.32 -4.63 3.47
CA LEU A 86 11.49 -5.87 2.72
C LEU A 86 12.49 -5.68 1.59
N LYS A 87 13.48 -6.56 1.57
CA LYS A 87 14.40 -6.69 0.44
C LYS A 87 13.79 -7.61 -0.61
N PRO A 88 14.31 -7.63 -1.83
CA PRO A 88 13.85 -8.59 -2.83
C PRO A 88 13.90 -10.03 -2.32
N TRP A 89 12.98 -10.85 -2.78
CA TRP A 89 12.89 -12.28 -2.47
C TRP A 89 12.58 -12.59 -1.01
N GLN A 90 11.76 -11.77 -0.39
CA GLN A 90 11.30 -12.01 0.98
C GLN A 90 9.79 -12.22 1.03
N TYR A 91 9.35 -12.81 2.12
CA TYR A 91 7.94 -13.05 2.40
C TYR A 91 7.65 -12.46 3.78
N HIS A 92 6.52 -11.79 3.89
CA HIS A 92 6.11 -11.22 5.18
C HIS A 92 4.62 -11.42 5.41
N LYS A 93 4.29 -11.99 6.57
CA LYS A 93 2.92 -12.15 7.01
C LYS A 93 2.71 -11.23 8.20
N PRO A 94 1.76 -10.28 8.15
CA PRO A 94 1.53 -9.39 9.29
C PRO A 94 0.92 -10.15 10.47
N LYS A 95 0.97 -9.54 11.64
CA LYS A 95 0.49 -10.18 12.87
C LYS A 95 -1.02 -10.33 12.91
N LYS A 96 -1.76 -9.56 12.12
CA LYS A 96 -3.21 -9.68 12.01
C LYS A 96 -3.64 -9.29 10.59
N SER A 97 -4.91 -9.47 10.30
CA SER A 97 -5.46 -9.15 8.99
C SER A 97 -5.40 -7.65 8.72
N ALA A 98 -5.00 -7.28 7.51
CA ALA A 98 -4.97 -5.90 7.09
C ALA A 98 -6.16 -5.61 6.18
N ARG A 99 -6.67 -4.39 6.24
CA ARG A 99 -7.66 -3.89 5.29
C ARG A 99 -6.97 -3.29 4.07
N TYR A 100 -5.88 -2.58 4.32
CA TYR A 100 -5.07 -1.98 3.25
C TYR A 100 -3.60 -2.29 3.48
N ILE A 101 -2.86 -2.42 2.39
CA ILE A 101 -1.41 -2.52 2.42
C ILE A 101 -0.88 -1.46 1.46
N ILE A 102 0.04 -0.63 1.93
CA ILE A 102 0.66 0.38 1.08
C ILE A 102 2.14 0.05 0.94
N GLU A 103 2.59 -0.11 -0.30
CA GLU A 103 3.99 -0.39 -0.61
C GLU A 103 4.67 0.87 -1.09
N PHE A 104 5.74 1.26 -0.41
CA PHE A 104 6.52 2.45 -0.69
C PHE A 104 7.94 2.07 -1.08
N LYS A 105 8.56 2.89 -1.94
CA LYS A 105 10.01 2.88 -1.95
C LYS A 105 10.48 3.67 -0.72
N GLU A 106 11.69 3.41 -0.27
CA GLU A 106 12.21 3.99 0.97
C GLU A 106 12.09 5.50 1.02
N GLU A 107 12.50 6.16 -0.06
CA GLU A 107 12.44 7.62 -0.16
C GLU A 107 11.05 8.18 0.07
N ASP A 108 10.04 7.60 -0.56
CA ASP A 108 8.66 8.04 -0.42
C ASP A 108 8.11 7.77 0.97
N TYR A 109 8.53 6.67 1.57
CA TYR A 109 8.10 6.34 2.91
C TYR A 109 8.57 7.41 3.91
N PHE A 110 9.85 7.80 3.82
CA PHE A 110 10.38 8.79 4.74
C PHE A 110 9.76 10.16 4.54
N LYS A 111 9.34 10.48 3.32
CA LYS A 111 8.63 11.74 3.07
C LYS A 111 7.25 11.76 3.71
N CYS A 112 6.56 10.64 3.74
CA CYS A 112 5.20 10.62 4.26
C CYS A 112 5.12 10.48 5.78
N LYS A 113 6.21 10.02 6.42
CA LYS A 113 6.30 9.94 7.89
C LYS A 113 5.20 9.12 8.55
N LEU A 114 4.77 8.04 7.88
CA LEU A 114 3.80 7.13 8.48
C LEU A 114 4.43 6.38 9.65
N GLU A 115 3.70 6.27 10.74
CA GLU A 115 4.15 5.55 11.93
C GLU A 115 3.06 4.62 12.42
N ILE A 116 3.47 3.56 13.13
CA ILE A 116 2.53 2.66 13.78
C ILE A 116 1.69 3.47 14.76
N GLY A 117 0.37 3.26 14.70
CA GLY A 117 -0.58 4.00 15.52
C GLY A 117 -1.23 5.18 14.81
N ASN A 118 -0.71 5.60 13.68
CA ASN A 118 -1.35 6.67 12.92
C ASN A 118 -2.69 6.19 12.39
N ARG A 119 -3.69 7.04 12.49
CA ARG A 119 -4.98 6.79 11.85
C ARG A 119 -5.01 7.58 10.56
N ILE A 120 -5.28 6.90 9.45
CA ILE A 120 -5.25 7.54 8.15
C ILE A 120 -6.66 7.80 7.62
N LYS A 121 -6.78 8.79 6.76
CA LYS A 121 -7.99 9.07 6.02
C LYS A 121 -7.66 8.92 4.55
N ILE A 122 -8.49 8.19 3.82
CA ILE A 122 -8.28 7.91 2.41
C ILE A 122 -9.34 8.66 1.60
N LYS A 123 -8.93 9.46 0.63
CA LYS A 123 -9.84 10.20 -0.21
C LYS A 123 -9.55 9.97 -1.69
N ASN A 124 -10.58 9.98 -2.48
CA ASN A 124 -10.43 9.98 -3.93
C ASN A 124 -9.82 11.29 -4.39
N ILE A 125 -9.08 11.25 -5.48
CA ILE A 125 -8.46 12.45 -6.04
C ILE A 125 -9.51 13.52 -6.35
N HIS A 126 -10.67 13.11 -6.85
CA HIS A 126 -11.72 14.03 -7.27
C HIS A 126 -12.48 14.67 -6.11
N ASP A 127 -12.33 14.18 -4.91
CA ASP A 127 -13.05 14.70 -3.75
C ASP A 127 -12.54 16.07 -3.29
N ASP A 128 -11.41 16.51 -3.84
CA ASP A 128 -10.78 17.77 -3.47
C ASP A 128 -11.06 18.89 -4.48
N GLU A 129 -11.81 18.60 -5.51
CA GLU A 129 -12.13 19.58 -6.55
C GLU A 129 -13.34 20.43 -6.18
#